data_7b6628187acbc4c47f36a02941e80fee
#
_entry.id   7b6628187acbc4c47f36a02941e80fee
#
_cell.length_a   1.000
_cell.length_b   1.000
_cell.length_c   1.000
_cell.angle_alpha   90.00
_cell.angle_beta   90.00
_cell.angle_gamma   90.00
#
_symmetry.space_group_name_H-M   'P 1'
#
loop_
_entity.id
_entity.type
_entity.pdbx_description
1 polymer ?
#
loop_
_entity_poly.entity_id
_entity_poly.type
_entity_poly.pdbx_seq_one_letter_code
_entity_poly.pdbx_strand_id
1 'polypeptide(L)'
;MSSPTTTAKENPGLKDFDLTGYTGTKGWNFFEETPALWQAFSMNSANSESGYLSAVRDHLSGLGNLAGGIVNELTIECHREGKWGELVQYDRTGKRIDEIRYAPEQVELRKIFYDYGVVNLDCKDSWKHEFSMPHRMALAVLTNMNGECGVACPLAMTEGLIHALRAIGTEQQKEEFLPLLTDPASKSYFMAGQY
;
A
#
# COMPACT_ATOMS: atom_id res chain seq x y z
N MET A 1 43.60 36.19 -0.65
CA MET A 1 42.40 36.31 -1.48
C MET A 1 41.30 35.58 -0.73
N SER A 2 40.44 36.34 -0.03
CA SER A 2 39.31 35.82 0.73
C SER A 2 38.12 35.64 -0.22
N SER A 3 37.61 34.40 -0.28
CA SER A 3 36.39 34.06 -1.04
C SER A 3 35.19 34.84 -0.49
N PRO A 4 34.29 35.34 -1.36
CA PRO A 4 33.10 36.02 -0.88
C PRO A 4 32.15 35.01 -0.26
N THR A 5 31.81 35.19 1.00
CA THR A 5 30.74 34.48 1.70
C THR A 5 29.40 34.92 1.06
N THR A 6 28.81 34.06 0.24
CA THR A 6 27.46 34.28 -0.30
C THR A 6 26.49 34.11 0.85
N THR A 7 26.02 35.20 1.45
CA THR A 7 24.88 35.17 2.36
C THR A 7 23.64 34.72 1.56
N ALA A 8 23.11 33.55 1.88
CA ALA A 8 21.83 33.09 1.34
C ALA A 8 20.78 34.20 1.60
N LYS A 9 20.15 34.69 0.56
CA LYS A 9 19.02 35.62 0.69
C LYS A 9 17.94 34.92 1.49
N GLU A 10 17.67 35.43 2.70
CA GLU A 10 16.52 34.96 3.49
C GLU A 10 15.25 35.06 2.64
N ASN A 11 14.54 33.93 2.50
CA ASN A 11 13.25 33.90 1.81
C ASN A 11 12.19 34.51 2.77
N PRO A 12 11.65 35.71 2.47
CA PRO A 12 10.76 36.40 3.41
C PRO A 12 9.44 35.66 3.66
N GLY A 13 9.07 34.68 2.83
CA GLY A 13 7.88 33.84 3.04
C GLY A 13 8.06 32.68 4.03
N LEU A 14 9.30 32.44 4.53
CA LEU A 14 9.58 31.36 5.51
C LEU A 14 9.72 31.88 6.93
N LYS A 15 9.72 33.20 7.16
CA LYS A 15 9.96 33.78 8.50
C LYS A 15 8.90 33.43 9.56
N ASP A 16 7.69 33.11 9.12
CA ASP A 16 6.56 32.82 10.02
C ASP A 16 6.25 31.30 10.11
N PHE A 17 7.11 30.44 9.53
CA PHE A 17 6.86 29.01 9.52
C PHE A 17 7.68 28.32 10.62
N ASP A 18 7.08 28.21 11.80
CA ASP A 18 7.68 27.50 12.93
C ASP A 18 7.35 26.00 12.86
N LEU A 19 8.35 25.18 12.55
CA LEU A 19 8.24 23.72 12.52
C LEU A 19 8.66 23.05 13.84
N THR A 20 8.96 23.82 14.87
CA THR A 20 9.52 23.30 16.15
C THR A 20 8.57 22.30 16.82
N GLY A 21 7.26 22.45 16.63
CA GLY A 21 6.24 21.54 17.15
C GLY A 21 5.77 20.47 16.15
N TYR A 22 6.32 20.44 14.92
CA TYR A 22 5.87 19.49 13.92
C TYR A 22 6.46 18.08 14.17
N THR A 23 5.62 17.16 14.56
CA THR A 23 5.99 15.77 14.84
C THR A 23 5.77 14.83 13.64
N GLY A 24 5.42 15.37 12.48
CA GLY A 24 5.01 14.57 11.32
C GLY A 24 3.64 13.89 11.51
N THR A 25 3.38 12.87 10.75
CA THR A 25 2.12 12.10 10.79
C THR A 25 2.24 10.82 11.63
N LYS A 26 3.31 10.68 12.39
CA LYS A 26 3.56 9.48 13.21
C LYS A 26 2.45 9.28 14.24
N GLY A 27 1.84 8.09 14.20
CA GLY A 27 0.79 7.72 15.14
C GLY A 27 -0.60 8.29 14.81
N TRP A 28 -0.74 9.00 13.67
CA TRP A 28 -2.05 9.41 13.21
C TRP A 28 -2.83 8.22 12.64
N ASN A 29 -4.14 8.21 12.84
CA ASN A 29 -5.00 7.33 12.04
C ASN A 29 -5.33 8.07 10.73
N PHE A 30 -4.72 7.68 9.62
CA PHE A 30 -4.87 8.38 8.34
C PHE A 30 -6.30 8.42 7.82
N PHE A 31 -7.13 7.45 8.19
CA PHE A 31 -8.54 7.47 7.84
C PHE A 31 -9.31 8.51 8.66
N GLU A 32 -9.11 8.55 9.98
CA GLU A 32 -9.83 9.48 10.86
C GLU A 32 -9.40 10.94 10.62
N GLU A 33 -8.12 11.15 10.22
CA GLU A 33 -7.62 12.48 9.86
C GLU A 33 -8.02 12.91 8.42
N THR A 34 -8.70 12.03 7.68
CA THR A 34 -9.16 12.31 6.31
C THR A 34 -10.68 12.12 6.18
N PRO A 35 -11.50 12.94 6.83
CA PRO A 35 -12.96 12.77 6.83
C PRO A 35 -13.58 12.85 5.43
N ALA A 36 -12.92 13.55 4.49
CA ALA A 36 -13.34 13.62 3.10
C ALA A 36 -13.34 12.25 2.41
N LEU A 37 -12.45 11.33 2.82
CA LEU A 37 -12.41 9.97 2.28
C LEU A 37 -13.68 9.19 2.65
N TRP A 38 -14.12 9.28 3.90
CA TRP A 38 -15.36 8.66 4.34
C TRP A 38 -16.58 9.28 3.65
N GLN A 39 -16.61 10.60 3.51
CA GLN A 39 -17.67 11.30 2.80
C GLN A 39 -17.75 10.84 1.33
N ALA A 40 -16.62 10.80 0.62
CA ALA A 40 -16.57 10.34 -0.77
C ALA A 40 -17.04 8.88 -0.89
N PHE A 41 -16.58 7.99 0.00
CA PHE A 41 -17.04 6.60 0.03
C PHE A 41 -18.56 6.52 0.23
N SER A 42 -19.10 7.20 1.25
CA SER A 42 -20.51 7.14 1.62
C SER A 42 -21.43 7.65 0.50
N MET A 43 -21.02 8.68 -0.23
CA MET A 43 -21.75 9.22 -1.38
C MET A 43 -21.77 8.29 -2.60
N ASN A 44 -20.78 7.43 -2.73
CA ASN A 44 -20.62 6.51 -3.88
C ASN A 44 -20.99 5.06 -3.52
N SER A 45 -21.32 4.76 -2.28
CA SER A 45 -21.76 3.44 -1.87
C SER A 45 -23.26 3.27 -2.11
N ALA A 46 -23.63 2.36 -2.99
CA ALA A 46 -25.02 1.98 -3.24
C ALA A 46 -25.51 0.82 -2.36
N ASN A 47 -24.63 0.23 -1.54
CA ASN A 47 -24.96 -0.93 -0.73
C ASN A 47 -25.78 -0.52 0.51
N SER A 48 -26.99 -1.06 0.62
CA SER A 48 -27.93 -0.84 1.73
C SER A 48 -28.01 -2.00 2.72
N GLU A 49 -27.11 -2.97 2.62
CA GLU A 49 -27.05 -4.11 3.54
C GLU A 49 -26.80 -3.62 4.98
N SER A 50 -27.55 -4.19 5.93
CA SER A 50 -27.41 -3.84 7.35
C SER A 50 -25.99 -4.18 7.85
N GLY A 51 -25.35 -3.21 8.49
CA GLY A 51 -23.99 -3.35 9.03
C GLY A 51 -22.86 -3.13 8.03
N TYR A 52 -23.14 -3.07 6.71
CA TYR A 52 -22.12 -2.88 5.69
C TYR A 52 -21.28 -1.62 5.92
N LEU A 53 -21.92 -0.47 6.07
CA LEU A 53 -21.22 0.80 6.27
C LEU A 53 -20.35 0.81 7.53
N SER A 54 -20.84 0.19 8.62
CA SER A 54 -20.05 0.06 9.85
C SER A 54 -18.83 -0.83 9.62
N ALA A 55 -19.01 -2.00 9.01
CA ALA A 55 -17.91 -2.92 8.73
C ALA A 55 -16.84 -2.29 7.83
N VAL A 56 -17.25 -1.55 6.79
CA VAL A 56 -16.31 -0.83 5.93
C VAL A 56 -15.59 0.28 6.69
N ARG A 57 -16.30 1.05 7.52
CA ARG A 57 -15.69 2.11 8.33
C ARG A 57 -14.63 1.54 9.28
N ASP A 58 -14.95 0.47 9.98
CA ASP A 58 -14.03 -0.20 10.91
C ASP A 58 -12.80 -0.73 10.17
N HIS A 59 -13.01 -1.30 8.98
CA HIS A 59 -11.94 -1.79 8.12
C HIS A 59 -11.04 -0.64 7.61
N LEU A 60 -11.61 0.47 7.15
CA LEU A 60 -10.84 1.64 6.71
C LEU A 60 -10.07 2.29 7.87
N SER A 61 -10.70 2.40 9.05
CA SER A 61 -10.06 2.93 10.25
C SER A 61 -8.89 2.04 10.71
N GLY A 62 -9.06 0.72 10.65
CA GLY A 62 -7.99 -0.23 10.93
C GLY A 62 -6.79 -0.05 9.99
N LEU A 63 -7.01 0.09 8.68
CA LEU A 63 -5.92 0.38 7.74
C LEU A 63 -5.31 1.76 7.98
N GLY A 64 -6.13 2.77 8.27
CA GLY A 64 -5.65 4.11 8.60
C GLY A 64 -4.71 4.12 9.81
N ASN A 65 -4.99 3.31 10.81
CA ASN A 65 -4.12 3.14 11.98
C ASN A 65 -2.80 2.44 11.62
N LEU A 66 -2.83 1.40 10.78
CA LEU A 66 -1.61 0.76 10.28
C LEU A 66 -0.79 1.74 9.43
N ALA A 67 -1.44 2.52 8.56
CA ALA A 67 -0.81 3.48 7.67
C ALA A 67 -0.04 4.57 8.43
N GLY A 68 -0.61 5.11 9.52
CA GLY A 68 0.07 6.10 10.37
C GLY A 68 1.03 5.50 11.41
N GLY A 69 0.96 4.17 11.62
CA GLY A 69 1.80 3.41 12.54
C GLY A 69 2.95 2.69 11.83
N ILE A 70 2.91 1.35 11.87
CA ILE A 70 4.00 0.50 11.39
C ILE A 70 4.31 0.69 9.90
N VAL A 71 3.30 0.92 9.06
CA VAL A 71 3.49 1.17 7.61
C VAL A 71 4.30 2.45 7.40
N ASN A 72 3.99 3.52 8.14
CA ASN A 72 4.76 4.76 8.08
C ASN A 72 6.22 4.56 8.51
N GLU A 73 6.48 3.78 9.56
CA GLU A 73 7.83 3.49 10.02
C GLU A 73 8.62 2.69 8.97
N LEU A 74 8.02 1.63 8.40
CA LEU A 74 8.65 0.83 7.36
C LEU A 74 8.90 1.63 6.08
N THR A 75 7.99 2.53 5.71
CA THR A 75 8.15 3.40 4.55
C THR A 75 9.33 4.37 4.73
N ILE A 76 9.46 4.98 5.90
CA ILE A 76 10.60 5.86 6.22
C ILE A 76 11.91 5.09 6.12
N GLU A 77 11.98 3.87 6.68
CA GLU A 77 13.18 3.03 6.59
C GLU A 77 13.50 2.64 5.15
N CYS A 78 12.49 2.31 4.36
CA CYS A 78 12.64 1.93 2.96
C CYS A 78 13.23 3.04 2.08
N HIS A 79 13.01 4.31 2.44
CA HIS A 79 13.54 5.46 1.72
C HIS A 79 14.96 5.88 2.15
N ARG A 80 15.57 5.17 3.10
CA ARG A 80 16.96 5.42 3.48
C ARG A 80 17.93 4.99 2.39
N GLU A 81 19.06 5.66 2.32
CA GLU A 81 20.14 5.33 1.39
C GLU A 81 20.55 3.85 1.52
N GLY A 82 20.72 3.18 0.39
CA GLY A 82 21.11 1.76 0.32
C GLY A 82 19.95 0.76 0.46
N LYS A 83 18.69 1.21 0.53
CA LYS A 83 17.50 0.35 0.67
C LYS A 83 16.76 0.09 -0.65
N TRP A 84 17.39 0.29 -1.78
CA TRP A 84 16.82 -0.05 -3.09
C TRP A 84 16.92 -1.54 -3.41
N GLY A 85 16.09 -1.98 -4.35
CA GLY A 85 16.18 -3.33 -4.89
C GLY A 85 17.54 -3.57 -5.58
N GLU A 86 18.14 -4.71 -5.32
CA GLU A 86 19.42 -5.15 -5.90
C GLU A 86 19.18 -6.25 -6.93
N LEU A 87 19.71 -6.08 -8.14
CA LEU A 87 19.76 -7.16 -9.13
C LEU A 87 21.01 -8.01 -8.92
N VAL A 88 20.83 -9.23 -8.47
CA VAL A 88 21.90 -10.22 -8.32
C VAL A 88 21.90 -11.12 -9.54
N GLN A 89 22.79 -10.84 -10.50
CA GLN A 89 22.82 -11.57 -11.77
C GLN A 89 23.44 -12.96 -11.65
N TYR A 90 24.41 -13.13 -10.77
CA TYR A 90 25.15 -14.38 -10.62
C TYR A 90 25.24 -14.77 -9.14
N ASP A 91 25.19 -16.07 -8.88
CA ASP A 91 25.49 -16.60 -7.56
C ASP A 91 27.02 -16.65 -7.33
N ARG A 92 27.41 -17.07 -6.11
CA ARG A 92 28.84 -17.20 -5.73
C ARG A 92 29.64 -18.22 -6.57
N THR A 93 28.97 -19.06 -7.36
CA THR A 93 29.61 -20.06 -8.22
C THR A 93 29.72 -19.60 -9.66
N GLY A 94 29.20 -18.41 -10.00
CA GLY A 94 29.15 -17.85 -11.34
C GLY A 94 27.95 -18.34 -12.16
N LYS A 95 27.00 -19.05 -11.54
CA LYS A 95 25.75 -19.44 -12.19
C LYS A 95 24.82 -18.22 -12.28
N ARG A 96 24.27 -17.97 -13.47
CA ARG A 96 23.31 -16.89 -13.69
C ARG A 96 21.97 -17.19 -12.98
N ILE A 97 21.50 -16.27 -12.14
CA ILE A 97 20.26 -16.39 -11.35
C ILE A 97 19.27 -15.27 -11.60
N ASP A 98 19.73 -14.07 -12.00
CA ASP A 98 18.90 -12.87 -12.27
C ASP A 98 17.84 -12.61 -11.15
N GLU A 99 18.26 -12.69 -9.89
CA GLU A 99 17.40 -12.50 -8.72
C GLU A 99 17.30 -11.02 -8.37
N ILE A 100 16.08 -10.52 -8.13
CA ILE A 100 15.86 -9.19 -7.55
C ILE A 100 15.68 -9.34 -6.04
N ARG A 101 16.55 -8.73 -5.27
CA ARG A 101 16.48 -8.66 -3.80
C ARG A 101 15.90 -7.33 -3.38
N TYR A 102 14.72 -7.38 -2.79
CA TYR A 102 14.05 -6.21 -2.26
C TYR A 102 14.52 -5.90 -0.84
N ALA A 103 14.36 -4.63 -0.41
CA ALA A 103 14.57 -4.27 0.98
C ALA A 103 13.63 -5.09 1.89
N PRO A 104 14.09 -5.54 3.06
CA PRO A 104 13.24 -6.30 4.00
C PRO A 104 11.95 -5.56 4.36
N GLU A 105 12.02 -4.24 4.50
CA GLU A 105 10.90 -3.36 4.83
C GLU A 105 9.84 -3.38 3.72
N GLN A 106 10.26 -3.41 2.45
CA GLN A 106 9.33 -3.51 1.32
C GLN A 106 8.62 -4.87 1.29
N VAL A 107 9.35 -5.95 1.60
CA VAL A 107 8.77 -7.29 1.71
C VAL A 107 7.75 -7.35 2.84
N GLU A 108 8.05 -6.72 3.98
CA GLU A 108 7.13 -6.67 5.12
C GLU A 108 5.88 -5.82 4.84
N LEU A 109 6.02 -4.67 4.20
CA LEU A 109 4.90 -3.84 3.75
C LEU A 109 3.93 -4.63 2.86
N ARG A 110 4.46 -5.40 1.91
CA ARG A 110 3.66 -6.27 1.05
C ARG A 110 2.86 -7.30 1.84
N LYS A 111 3.48 -7.95 2.83
CA LYS A 111 2.79 -8.90 3.70
C LYS A 111 1.67 -8.23 4.49
N ILE A 112 1.95 -7.08 5.10
CA ILE A 112 0.96 -6.32 5.87
C ILE A 112 -0.27 -6.03 5.01
N PHE A 113 -0.10 -5.52 3.79
CA PHE A 113 -1.22 -5.18 2.93
C PHE A 113 -2.01 -6.40 2.45
N TYR A 114 -1.34 -7.51 2.12
CA TYR A 114 -2.02 -8.77 1.77
C TYR A 114 -2.74 -9.38 2.97
N ASP A 115 -2.10 -9.44 4.13
CA ASP A 115 -2.69 -9.98 5.35
C ASP A 115 -3.86 -9.11 5.82
N TYR A 116 -3.83 -7.82 5.56
CA TYR A 116 -4.95 -6.92 5.83
C TYR A 116 -6.13 -7.11 4.86
N GLY A 117 -5.88 -7.54 3.64
CA GLY A 117 -6.91 -7.77 2.64
C GLY A 117 -7.09 -6.62 1.65
N VAL A 118 -6.02 -5.86 1.38
CA VAL A 118 -6.10 -4.72 0.44
C VAL A 118 -6.56 -5.16 -0.95
N VAL A 119 -6.15 -6.35 -1.41
CA VAL A 119 -6.50 -6.89 -2.74
C VAL A 119 -7.42 -8.12 -2.71
N ASN A 120 -7.52 -8.82 -1.57
CA ASN A 120 -8.15 -10.13 -1.45
C ASN A 120 -9.15 -10.24 -0.29
N LEU A 121 -9.71 -9.12 0.16
CA LEU A 121 -10.63 -9.08 1.31
C LEU A 121 -11.83 -10.02 1.13
N ASP A 122 -12.37 -10.09 -0.08
CA ASP A 122 -13.50 -10.96 -0.46
C ASP A 122 -13.16 -12.47 -0.45
N CYS A 123 -11.88 -12.81 -0.28
CA CYS A 123 -11.41 -14.20 -0.11
C CYS A 123 -11.18 -14.57 1.37
N LYS A 124 -11.42 -13.66 2.30
CA LYS A 124 -11.26 -13.90 3.74
C LYS A 124 -12.56 -14.32 4.38
N ASP A 125 -12.51 -15.40 5.17
CA ASP A 125 -13.68 -15.89 5.93
C ASP A 125 -14.23 -14.86 6.92
N SER A 126 -13.40 -13.95 7.38
CA SER A 126 -13.78 -12.88 8.31
C SER A 126 -14.62 -11.78 7.65
N TRP A 127 -14.59 -11.64 6.33
CA TRP A 127 -15.34 -10.63 5.59
C TRP A 127 -16.63 -11.24 5.02
N LYS A 128 -17.78 -10.69 5.39
CA LYS A 128 -19.10 -11.23 5.00
C LYS A 128 -19.90 -10.30 4.11
N HIS A 129 -19.33 -9.18 3.73
CA HIS A 129 -19.97 -8.14 2.93
C HIS A 129 -19.36 -8.07 1.52
N GLU A 130 -20.00 -7.31 0.66
CA GLU A 130 -19.44 -6.97 -0.65
C GLU A 130 -18.11 -6.24 -0.49
N PHE A 131 -17.11 -6.61 -1.27
CA PHE A 131 -15.89 -5.83 -1.44
C PHE A 131 -16.04 -4.92 -2.66
N SER A 132 -16.79 -3.84 -2.48
CA SER A 132 -17.19 -2.92 -3.54
C SER A 132 -16.03 -2.10 -4.09
N MET A 133 -16.19 -1.58 -5.32
CA MET A 133 -15.17 -0.72 -5.94
C MET A 133 -14.88 0.54 -5.11
N PRO A 134 -15.86 1.29 -4.55
CA PRO A 134 -15.57 2.41 -3.64
C PRO A 134 -14.72 2.01 -2.43
N HIS A 135 -14.96 0.81 -1.85
CA HIS A 135 -14.15 0.32 -0.74
C HIS A 135 -12.69 0.06 -1.17
N ARG A 136 -12.49 -0.58 -2.33
CA ARG A 136 -11.16 -0.82 -2.92
C ARG A 136 -10.41 0.48 -3.17
N MET A 137 -11.09 1.48 -3.73
CA MET A 137 -10.51 2.80 -3.97
C MET A 137 -10.12 3.51 -2.67
N ALA A 138 -10.94 3.41 -1.62
CA ALA A 138 -10.62 3.98 -0.31
C ALA A 138 -9.38 3.33 0.31
N LEU A 139 -9.25 2.00 0.21
CA LEU A 139 -8.02 1.29 0.64
C LEU A 139 -6.81 1.74 -0.17
N ALA A 140 -6.94 1.87 -1.50
CA ALA A 140 -5.86 2.34 -2.36
C ALA A 140 -5.39 3.76 -1.98
N VAL A 141 -6.30 4.67 -1.63
CA VAL A 141 -5.93 6.00 -1.12
C VAL A 141 -5.09 5.86 0.15
N LEU A 142 -5.56 5.11 1.14
CA LEU A 142 -4.85 4.94 2.42
C LEU A 142 -3.47 4.29 2.25
N THR A 143 -3.33 3.32 1.35
CA THR A 143 -2.04 2.66 1.08
C THR A 143 -1.03 3.59 0.38
N ASN A 144 -1.50 4.62 -0.32
CA ASN A 144 -0.64 5.56 -1.04
C ASN A 144 -0.27 6.82 -0.23
N MET A 145 -0.92 7.08 0.91
CA MET A 145 -0.79 8.37 1.63
C MET A 145 0.61 8.62 2.22
N ASN A 146 1.41 7.59 2.47
CA ASN A 146 2.75 7.74 3.04
C ASN A 146 3.89 7.29 2.12
N GLY A 147 3.66 7.27 0.80
CA GLY A 147 4.69 7.01 -0.19
C GLY A 147 5.12 5.55 -0.31
N GLU A 148 4.41 4.62 0.21
CA GLU A 148 4.24 3.17 0.03
C GLU A 148 5.45 2.31 -0.45
N CYS A 149 6.61 2.90 -0.63
CA CYS A 149 7.88 2.19 -0.96
C CYS A 149 7.83 1.25 -2.18
N GLY A 150 7.07 1.58 -3.22
CA GLY A 150 6.94 0.78 -4.45
C GLY A 150 6.07 -0.47 -4.29
N VAL A 151 5.18 -0.53 -3.31
CA VAL A 151 4.27 -1.67 -3.09
C VAL A 151 2.87 -1.42 -3.64
N ALA A 152 2.35 -0.19 -3.58
CA ALA A 152 0.98 0.10 -4.01
C ALA A 152 0.75 -0.09 -5.51
N CYS A 153 1.72 0.27 -6.36
CA CYS A 153 1.61 0.05 -7.81
C CYS A 153 1.49 -1.45 -8.16
N PRO A 154 2.37 -2.35 -7.70
CA PRO A 154 2.21 -3.79 -7.89
C PRO A 154 0.91 -4.35 -7.30
N LEU A 155 0.43 -3.84 -6.17
CA LEU A 155 -0.86 -4.26 -5.60
C LEU A 155 -2.03 -3.89 -6.52
N ALA A 156 -2.05 -2.67 -7.06
CA ALA A 156 -3.09 -2.25 -8.01
C ALA A 156 -3.08 -3.09 -9.30
N MET A 157 -1.89 -3.40 -9.83
CA MET A 157 -1.75 -4.30 -10.98
C MET A 157 -2.25 -5.72 -10.67
N THR A 158 -1.93 -6.24 -9.49
CA THR A 158 -2.39 -7.55 -9.01
C THR A 158 -3.90 -7.60 -8.88
N GLU A 159 -4.52 -6.56 -8.33
CA GLU A 159 -5.97 -6.43 -8.24
C GLU A 159 -6.62 -6.45 -9.64
N GLY A 160 -6.06 -5.69 -10.58
CA GLY A 160 -6.50 -5.69 -11.98
C GLY A 160 -6.44 -7.08 -12.61
N LEU A 161 -5.34 -7.82 -12.38
CA LEU A 161 -5.21 -9.20 -12.87
C LEU A 161 -6.23 -10.15 -12.22
N ILE A 162 -6.48 -10.05 -10.91
CA ILE A 162 -7.49 -10.85 -10.21
C ILE A 162 -8.86 -10.64 -10.88
N HIS A 163 -9.24 -9.40 -11.16
CA HIS A 163 -10.50 -9.08 -11.84
C HIS A 163 -10.54 -9.63 -13.27
N ALA A 164 -9.45 -9.47 -14.02
CA ALA A 164 -9.36 -10.00 -15.39
C ALA A 164 -9.47 -11.53 -15.41
N LEU A 165 -8.75 -12.24 -14.54
CA LEU A 165 -8.84 -13.70 -14.43
C LEU A 165 -10.25 -14.18 -14.10
N ARG A 166 -10.92 -13.52 -13.14
CA ARG A 166 -12.29 -13.85 -12.76
C ARG A 166 -13.28 -13.64 -13.91
N ALA A 167 -13.10 -12.56 -14.69
CA ALA A 167 -14.03 -12.19 -15.77
C ALA A 167 -13.81 -13.00 -17.06
N ILE A 168 -12.58 -13.15 -17.50
CA ILE A 168 -12.24 -13.65 -18.84
C ILE A 168 -11.19 -14.76 -18.86
N GLY A 169 -10.61 -15.13 -17.70
CA GLY A 169 -9.64 -16.21 -17.61
C GLY A 169 -10.24 -17.56 -17.97
N THR A 170 -9.46 -18.44 -18.59
CA THR A 170 -9.84 -19.86 -18.75
C THR A 170 -9.90 -20.54 -17.39
N GLU A 171 -10.64 -21.64 -17.27
CA GLU A 171 -10.71 -22.39 -16.00
C GLU A 171 -9.32 -22.84 -15.54
N GLN A 172 -8.48 -23.31 -16.46
CA GLN A 172 -7.09 -23.66 -16.13
C GLN A 172 -6.31 -22.47 -15.54
N GLN A 173 -6.42 -21.27 -16.12
CA GLN A 173 -5.76 -20.07 -15.59
C GLN A 173 -6.30 -19.68 -14.21
N LYS A 174 -7.61 -19.79 -14.01
CA LYS A 174 -8.23 -19.51 -12.71
C LYS A 174 -7.74 -20.47 -11.64
N GLU A 175 -7.73 -21.79 -11.94
CA GLU A 175 -7.27 -22.83 -11.01
C GLU A 175 -5.78 -22.66 -10.66
N GLU A 176 -4.95 -22.27 -11.63
CA GLU A 176 -3.51 -22.13 -11.44
C GLU A 176 -3.13 -20.84 -10.68
N PHE A 177 -3.70 -19.70 -11.09
CA PHE A 177 -3.21 -18.40 -10.62
C PHE A 177 -4.04 -17.74 -9.51
N LEU A 178 -5.38 -17.91 -9.49
CA LEU A 178 -6.17 -17.25 -8.46
C LEU A 178 -5.77 -17.64 -7.03
N PRO A 179 -5.50 -18.91 -6.70
CA PRO A 179 -5.08 -19.26 -5.34
C PRO A 179 -3.77 -18.57 -4.92
N LEU A 180 -2.84 -18.39 -5.84
CA LEU A 180 -1.57 -17.69 -5.56
C LEU A 180 -1.78 -16.21 -5.24
N LEU A 181 -2.81 -15.60 -5.84
CA LEU A 181 -3.09 -14.16 -5.75
C LEU A 181 -4.07 -13.81 -4.63
N THR A 182 -4.96 -14.74 -4.26
CA THR A 182 -6.11 -14.42 -3.40
C THR A 182 -6.19 -15.22 -2.12
N ASP A 183 -5.59 -16.43 -2.06
CA ASP A 183 -5.71 -17.29 -0.89
C ASP A 183 -4.88 -16.72 0.30
N PRO A 184 -5.54 -16.28 1.39
CA PRO A 184 -4.85 -15.78 2.57
C PRO A 184 -3.96 -16.85 3.24
N ALA A 185 -4.27 -18.13 3.05
CA ALA A 185 -3.51 -19.23 3.64
C ALA A 185 -2.24 -19.55 2.85
N SER A 186 -2.15 -19.18 1.58
CA SER A 186 -1.00 -19.49 0.72
C SER A 186 0.28 -18.84 1.20
N LYS A 187 0.19 -17.67 1.86
CA LYS A 187 1.33 -16.84 2.28
C LYS A 187 2.34 -16.56 1.15
N SER A 188 1.87 -16.70 -0.11
CA SER A 188 2.72 -16.49 -1.29
C SER A 188 3.08 -15.01 -1.47
N TYR A 189 2.18 -14.11 -1.04
CA TYR A 189 2.29 -12.65 -1.26
C TYR A 189 2.66 -12.32 -2.70
N PHE A 190 2.09 -13.10 -3.63
CA PHE A 190 2.44 -13.04 -5.03
C PHE A 190 1.90 -11.75 -5.63
N MET A 191 2.77 -11.02 -6.32
CA MET A 191 2.37 -9.85 -7.08
C MET A 191 2.49 -10.14 -8.55
N ALA A 192 1.51 -9.71 -9.33
CA ALA A 192 1.44 -9.96 -10.75
C ALA A 192 0.89 -8.76 -11.50
N GLY A 193 1.07 -8.75 -12.81
CA GLY A 193 0.55 -7.73 -13.70
C GLY A 193 0.06 -8.35 -14.98
N GLN A 194 -0.72 -7.59 -15.75
CA GLN A 194 -1.17 -7.93 -17.09
C GLN A 194 -0.44 -7.05 -18.09
N TYR A 195 -0.06 -7.62 -19.24
CA TYR A 195 0.64 -6.95 -20.33
C TYR A 195 -0.11 -7.16 -21.64
#